data_cc004cbe402efc7fdabccbbe11671c4a
#
_entry.id   cc004cbe402efc7fdabccbbe11671c4a
#
_cell.length_a   1.000
_cell.length_b   1.000
_cell.length_c   1.000
_cell.angle_alpha   90.00
_cell.angle_beta   90.00
_cell.angle_gamma   90.00
#
_symmetry.space_group_name_H-M   'P 1'
#
loop_
_entity.id
_entity.type
_entity.pdbx_description
1 polymer ?
#
loop_
_entity_poly.entity_id
_entity_poly.type
_entity_poly.pdbx_seq_one_letter_code
_entity_poly.pdbx_strand_id
1 'polypeptide(L)'
;MLRVFEAFAGYGSQRMALRNIGIEFEVVGISEIEGDVIQSYAAIHSDFLEKREHIDNFVPEDKEEMISYLEEINVPLDYKTFENKARKLRLPKLKDMYLANKLINNYGDIQRIDPTTLPDFDLFTYSFPCQDISVAGYQCGLNEDSGTRSSLLWECCKIIETKRPKYLMMENVKNLVGKNHKDNFLKFLDYLESLGYTNSWAILNAKDYGIPQNRERVFCISELKSKRDFVFPEPIELKFKLDDILEKNVDEKFYLNNGQVTDKPINQECSYCLDSNYWKGTTLQSFLKKHRRQLVTDKINESGQYVPRRLTPKETWRLMGVNDDDIDKASQLVSNTCLYKQSGNSIVVPVLEAIFRQWFIEIPNKKVGLDRWL
;
A
#
# COMPACT_ATOMS: atom_id res chain seq x y z
N MET A 1 -9.82 5.77 21.47
CA MET A 1 -9.57 6.09 20.05
C MET A 1 -8.11 5.80 19.74
N LEU A 2 -7.81 4.96 18.75
CA LEU A 2 -6.45 4.59 18.33
C LEU A 2 -5.86 5.70 17.45
N ARG A 3 -4.71 6.27 17.80
CA ARG A 3 -4.02 7.29 16.99
C ARG A 3 -2.98 6.62 16.10
N VAL A 4 -3.01 6.89 14.80
CA VAL A 4 -2.24 6.16 13.78
C VAL A 4 -1.35 7.13 13.00
N PHE A 5 -0.09 6.77 12.79
CA PHE A 5 0.79 7.41 11.81
C PHE A 5 1.18 6.38 10.74
N GLU A 6 0.99 6.74 9.45
CA GLU A 6 1.24 5.83 8.33
C GLU A 6 2.44 6.32 7.51
N ALA A 7 3.58 5.63 7.57
CA ALA A 7 4.70 5.89 6.67
C ALA A 7 4.58 5.02 5.40
N PHE A 8 4.93 5.60 4.24
CA PHE A 8 4.73 4.99 2.93
C PHE A 8 3.26 4.61 2.72
N ALA A 9 2.38 5.56 3.03
CA ALA A 9 0.95 5.31 3.21
C ALA A 9 0.24 4.72 1.98
N GLY A 10 0.82 4.92 0.78
CA GLY A 10 0.16 4.52 -0.44
C GLY A 10 -1.21 5.19 -0.58
N TYR A 11 -2.20 4.47 -1.06
CA TYR A 11 -3.58 4.97 -1.06
C TYR A 11 -4.35 4.66 0.25
N GLY A 12 -3.67 4.24 1.32
CA GLY A 12 -4.26 4.07 2.66
C GLY A 12 -4.92 2.73 2.90
N SER A 13 -4.31 1.61 2.49
CA SER A 13 -4.85 0.26 2.76
C SER A 13 -5.02 -0.01 4.26
N GLN A 14 -4.10 0.48 5.08
CA GLN A 14 -4.14 0.35 6.53
C GLN A 14 -5.36 1.09 7.11
N ARG A 15 -5.57 2.32 6.66
CA ARG A 15 -6.73 3.15 7.04
C ARG A 15 -8.05 2.50 6.60
N MET A 16 -8.10 1.92 5.37
CA MET A 16 -9.26 1.17 4.90
C MET A 16 -9.56 -0.02 5.81
N ALA A 17 -8.54 -0.81 6.17
CA ALA A 17 -8.71 -1.97 7.03
C ALA A 17 -9.25 -1.58 8.42
N LEU A 18 -8.69 -0.54 9.05
CA LEU A 18 -9.17 -0.03 10.34
C LEU A 18 -10.63 0.45 10.25
N ARG A 19 -10.97 1.19 9.20
CA ARG A 19 -12.35 1.63 8.92
C ARG A 19 -13.31 0.43 8.78
N ASN A 20 -12.92 -0.57 7.99
CA ASN A 20 -13.79 -1.70 7.66
C ASN A 20 -14.06 -2.60 8.87
N ILE A 21 -13.11 -2.72 9.80
CA ILE A 21 -13.32 -3.49 11.03
C ILE A 21 -14.10 -2.71 12.11
N GLY A 22 -14.36 -1.42 11.90
CA GLY A 22 -15.23 -0.61 12.73
C GLY A 22 -14.65 -0.21 14.08
N ILE A 23 -13.32 -0.13 14.23
CA ILE A 23 -12.71 0.42 15.44
C ILE A 23 -12.67 1.94 15.38
N GLU A 24 -12.67 2.58 16.54
CA GLU A 24 -12.51 4.03 16.64
C GLU A 24 -11.04 4.40 16.52
N PHE A 25 -10.66 5.14 15.47
CA PHE A 25 -9.30 5.57 15.23
C PHE A 25 -9.21 6.94 14.57
N GLU A 26 -8.03 7.55 14.65
CA GLU A 26 -7.66 8.79 13.98
C GLU A 26 -6.30 8.61 13.30
N VAL A 27 -6.19 8.92 12.01
CA VAL A 27 -4.88 9.07 11.35
C VAL A 27 -4.38 10.48 11.61
N VAL A 28 -3.40 10.60 12.50
CA VAL A 28 -2.85 11.88 12.92
C VAL A 28 -1.84 12.46 11.94
N GLY A 29 -1.32 11.64 11.03
CA GLY A 29 -0.43 12.05 9.96
C GLY A 29 -0.01 10.88 9.09
N ILE A 30 0.45 11.20 7.91
CA ILE A 30 1.05 10.23 6.98
C ILE A 30 2.38 10.74 6.43
N SER A 31 3.19 9.84 5.85
CA SER A 31 4.34 10.17 5.01
C SER A 31 4.19 9.48 3.66
N GLU A 32 4.00 10.29 2.61
CA GLU A 32 3.89 9.83 1.22
C GLU A 32 4.46 10.91 0.29
N ILE A 33 5.17 10.52 -0.78
CA ILE A 33 5.88 11.42 -1.68
C ILE A 33 5.35 11.45 -3.12
N GLU A 34 4.63 10.40 -3.54
CA GLU A 34 4.13 10.29 -4.90
C GLU A 34 2.83 11.09 -5.09
N GLY A 35 2.86 12.13 -5.95
CA GLY A 35 1.72 13.04 -6.12
C GLY A 35 0.41 12.38 -6.52
N ASP A 36 0.44 11.37 -7.40
CA ASP A 36 -0.78 10.65 -7.80
C ASP A 36 -1.31 9.76 -6.67
N VAL A 37 -0.43 9.24 -5.82
CA VAL A 37 -0.79 8.45 -4.64
C VAL A 37 -1.42 9.33 -3.57
N ILE A 38 -0.82 10.50 -3.29
CA ILE A 38 -1.36 11.52 -2.37
C ILE A 38 -2.78 11.93 -2.78
N GLN A 39 -3.03 12.12 -4.09
CA GLN A 39 -4.37 12.47 -4.57
C GLN A 39 -5.37 11.33 -4.40
N SER A 40 -4.97 10.08 -4.66
CA SER A 40 -5.83 8.92 -4.41
C SER A 40 -6.16 8.78 -2.93
N TYR A 41 -5.17 8.94 -2.05
CA TYR A 41 -5.39 8.91 -0.60
C TYR A 41 -6.36 10.00 -0.15
N ALA A 42 -6.15 11.25 -0.59
CA ALA A 42 -7.02 12.36 -0.24
C ALA A 42 -8.46 12.17 -0.74
N ALA A 43 -8.64 11.68 -1.97
CA ALA A 43 -9.96 11.40 -2.54
C ALA A 43 -10.75 10.35 -1.76
N ILE A 44 -10.05 9.33 -1.25
CA ILE A 44 -10.68 8.19 -0.56
C ILE A 44 -10.96 8.53 0.91
N HIS A 45 -10.05 9.27 1.55
CA HIS A 45 -10.01 9.37 3.01
C HIS A 45 -10.33 10.76 3.58
N SER A 46 -10.66 11.72 2.73
CA SER A 46 -11.05 13.06 3.14
C SER A 46 -12.18 13.62 2.28
N ASP A 47 -12.61 14.83 2.58
CA ASP A 47 -13.56 15.60 1.78
C ASP A 47 -12.91 16.36 0.60
N PHE A 48 -11.77 15.85 0.12
CA PHE A 48 -10.98 16.48 -0.94
C PHE A 48 -11.80 16.72 -2.22
N LEU A 49 -12.56 15.72 -2.68
CA LEU A 49 -13.35 15.83 -3.92
C LEU A 49 -14.40 16.94 -3.82
N GLU A 50 -15.08 17.06 -2.69
CA GLU A 50 -16.06 18.10 -2.42
C GLU A 50 -15.41 19.51 -2.37
N LYS A 51 -14.33 19.64 -1.59
CA LYS A 51 -13.61 20.92 -1.45
C LYS A 51 -12.93 21.33 -2.75
N ARG A 52 -12.53 20.39 -3.59
CA ARG A 52 -11.90 20.64 -4.88
C ARG A 52 -12.83 21.39 -5.85
N GLU A 53 -14.15 21.21 -5.76
CA GLU A 53 -15.12 21.97 -6.58
C GLU A 53 -15.06 23.47 -6.31
N HIS A 54 -14.66 23.87 -5.09
CA HIS A 54 -14.51 25.26 -4.65
C HIS A 54 -13.11 25.53 -4.08
N ILE A 55 -12.09 24.99 -4.75
CA ILE A 55 -10.72 24.90 -4.24
C ILE A 55 -10.12 26.26 -3.81
N ASP A 56 -10.51 27.35 -4.47
CA ASP A 56 -10.00 28.68 -4.17
C ASP A 56 -10.36 29.15 -2.75
N ASN A 57 -11.38 28.58 -2.13
CA ASN A 57 -11.76 28.88 -0.75
C ASN A 57 -10.85 28.18 0.29
N PHE A 58 -10.02 27.25 -0.14
CA PHE A 58 -9.25 26.36 0.75
C PHE A 58 -7.73 26.41 0.52
N VAL A 59 -7.28 27.23 -0.43
CA VAL A 59 -5.86 27.36 -0.76
C VAL A 59 -5.44 28.84 -0.72
N PRO A 60 -4.17 29.14 -0.45
CA PRO A 60 -3.67 30.50 -0.54
C PRO A 60 -3.84 31.09 -1.95
N GLU A 61 -4.06 32.41 -2.02
CA GLU A 61 -4.03 33.14 -3.29
C GLU A 61 -2.61 33.19 -3.86
N ASP A 62 -1.61 33.31 -2.97
CA ASP A 62 -0.20 33.35 -3.36
C ASP A 62 0.30 31.95 -3.77
N LYS A 63 0.70 31.85 -5.02
CA LYS A 63 1.29 30.64 -5.58
C LYS A 63 2.58 30.23 -4.87
N GLU A 64 3.41 31.17 -4.46
CA GLU A 64 4.70 30.88 -3.81
C GLU A 64 4.50 30.31 -2.41
N GLU A 65 3.44 30.66 -1.70
CA GLU A 65 3.11 30.04 -0.42
C GLU A 65 2.82 28.53 -0.60
N MET A 66 2.02 28.16 -1.62
CA MET A 66 1.74 26.76 -1.92
C MET A 66 3.02 26.00 -2.31
N ILE A 67 3.88 26.61 -3.13
CA ILE A 67 5.15 26.01 -3.55
C ILE A 67 6.06 25.82 -2.35
N SER A 68 6.25 26.85 -1.52
CA SER A 68 7.12 26.81 -0.34
C SER A 68 6.71 25.70 0.61
N TYR A 69 5.41 25.54 0.88
CA TYR A 69 4.90 24.45 1.68
C TYR A 69 5.23 23.06 1.08
N LEU A 70 5.00 22.88 -0.22
CA LEU A 70 5.29 21.60 -0.88
C LEU A 70 6.79 21.30 -0.99
N GLU A 71 7.63 22.34 -1.07
CA GLU A 71 9.10 22.19 -1.03
C GLU A 71 9.59 21.86 0.38
N GLU A 72 8.98 22.43 1.41
CA GLU A 72 9.29 22.11 2.81
C GLU A 72 9.08 20.64 3.11
N ILE A 73 7.91 20.09 2.80
CA ILE A 73 7.60 18.66 2.98
C ILE A 73 8.14 17.78 1.86
N ASN A 74 8.81 18.36 0.87
CA ASN A 74 9.45 17.70 -0.27
C ASN A 74 8.52 16.83 -1.12
N VAL A 75 7.37 17.37 -1.55
CA VAL A 75 6.41 16.69 -2.43
C VAL A 75 5.90 17.62 -3.54
N PRO A 76 5.42 17.09 -4.67
CA PRO A 76 5.58 15.70 -5.09
C PRO A 76 7.00 15.43 -5.60
N LEU A 77 7.54 14.26 -5.30
CA LEU A 77 8.82 13.82 -5.84
C LEU A 77 8.65 13.07 -7.16
N ASP A 78 9.61 13.25 -8.05
CA ASP A 78 9.78 12.33 -9.16
C ASP A 78 10.37 11.02 -8.67
N TYR A 79 9.67 9.93 -8.88
CA TYR A 79 10.08 8.60 -8.43
C TYR A 79 11.46 8.14 -8.96
N LYS A 80 11.91 8.68 -10.12
CA LYS A 80 13.19 8.28 -10.74
C LYS A 80 14.34 9.18 -10.37
N THR A 81 14.10 10.51 -10.36
CA THR A 81 15.13 11.51 -10.15
C THR A 81 15.17 12.02 -8.71
N PHE A 82 14.11 11.76 -7.93
CA PHE A 82 13.91 12.31 -6.58
C PHE A 82 13.95 13.85 -6.54
N GLU A 83 13.65 14.48 -7.68
CA GLU A 83 13.52 15.94 -7.74
C GLU A 83 12.12 16.36 -7.28
N ASN A 84 12.06 17.39 -6.45
CA ASN A 84 10.80 18.06 -6.13
C ASN A 84 10.23 18.75 -7.38
N LYS A 85 8.97 18.53 -7.65
CA LYS A 85 8.29 19.07 -8.85
C LYS A 85 7.30 20.18 -8.55
N ALA A 86 7.19 20.69 -7.33
CA ALA A 86 6.21 21.70 -6.94
C ALA A 86 6.24 22.92 -7.89
N ARG A 87 7.44 23.46 -8.18
CA ARG A 87 7.62 24.60 -9.09
C ARG A 87 7.24 24.33 -10.56
N LYS A 88 7.24 23.06 -10.96
CA LYS A 88 6.91 22.63 -12.33
C LYS A 88 5.41 22.38 -12.51
N LEU A 89 4.62 22.39 -11.44
CA LEU A 89 3.19 22.17 -11.51
C LEU A 89 2.45 23.37 -12.11
N ARG A 90 1.47 23.09 -12.97
CA ARG A 90 0.50 24.11 -13.40
C ARG A 90 -0.42 24.47 -12.22
N LEU A 91 -0.92 25.71 -12.20
CA LEU A 91 -1.68 26.22 -11.06
C LEU A 91 -2.84 25.32 -10.59
N PRO A 92 -3.69 24.72 -11.46
CA PRO A 92 -4.74 23.82 -10.98
C PRO A 92 -4.17 22.59 -10.24
N LYS A 93 -3.11 21.97 -10.78
CA LYS A 93 -2.48 20.82 -10.15
C LYS A 93 -1.73 21.19 -8.88
N LEU A 94 -1.16 22.40 -8.80
CA LEU A 94 -0.51 22.93 -7.60
C LEU A 94 -1.54 23.10 -6.46
N LYS A 95 -2.71 23.68 -6.76
CA LYS A 95 -3.82 23.81 -5.81
C LYS A 95 -4.30 22.45 -5.32
N ASP A 96 -4.53 21.50 -6.25
CA ASP A 96 -4.89 20.11 -5.91
C ASP A 96 -3.86 19.49 -4.97
N MET A 97 -2.56 19.62 -5.26
CA MET A 97 -1.49 19.07 -4.42
C MET A 97 -1.43 19.73 -3.04
N TYR A 98 -1.52 21.04 -2.97
CA TYR A 98 -1.53 21.75 -1.70
C TYR A 98 -2.72 21.30 -0.82
N LEU A 99 -3.94 21.36 -1.36
CA LEU A 99 -5.15 20.98 -0.63
C LEU A 99 -5.11 19.52 -0.18
N ALA A 100 -4.73 18.60 -1.07
CA ALA A 100 -4.64 17.18 -0.74
C ALA A 100 -3.70 16.93 0.44
N ASN A 101 -2.49 17.49 0.40
CA ASN A 101 -1.51 17.30 1.48
C ASN A 101 -1.99 17.87 2.82
N LYS A 102 -2.65 19.05 2.79
CA LYS A 102 -3.21 19.67 4.01
C LYS A 102 -4.32 18.83 4.63
N LEU A 103 -5.25 18.32 3.81
CA LEU A 103 -6.41 17.56 4.31
C LEU A 103 -6.05 16.20 4.92
N ILE A 104 -4.95 15.61 4.49
CA ILE A 104 -4.51 14.29 4.97
C ILE A 104 -3.37 14.37 5.97
N ASN A 105 -2.98 15.56 6.41
CA ASN A 105 -1.83 15.77 7.29
C ASN A 105 -0.58 15.05 6.79
N ASN A 106 -0.22 15.28 5.50
CA ASN A 106 0.96 14.65 4.92
C ASN A 106 2.23 15.38 5.34
N TYR A 107 3.14 14.67 5.97
CA TYR A 107 4.48 15.15 6.34
C TYR A 107 5.51 14.98 5.21
N GLY A 108 5.09 14.39 4.06
CA GLY A 108 5.90 14.28 2.85
C GLY A 108 7.03 13.26 2.96
N ASP A 109 8.24 13.71 2.60
CA ASP A 109 9.42 12.87 2.55
C ASP A 109 9.91 12.51 3.96
N ILE A 110 9.84 11.21 4.28
CA ILE A 110 10.23 10.68 5.60
C ILE A 110 11.67 11.06 5.99
N GLN A 111 12.57 11.28 5.02
CA GLN A 111 13.95 11.71 5.26
C GLN A 111 14.07 13.14 5.78
N ARG A 112 13.03 13.95 5.66
CA ARG A 112 12.98 15.34 6.14
C ARG A 112 12.15 15.52 7.40
N ILE A 113 11.51 14.47 7.87
CA ILE A 113 10.69 14.53 9.08
C ILE A 113 11.62 14.64 10.30
N ASP A 114 11.44 15.70 11.08
CA ASP A 114 11.93 15.73 12.46
C ASP A 114 10.93 14.96 13.34
N PRO A 115 11.29 13.78 13.87
CA PRO A 115 10.37 13.00 14.67
C PRO A 115 9.84 13.72 15.90
N THR A 116 10.57 14.71 16.43
CA THR A 116 10.13 15.46 17.63
C THR A 116 8.92 16.33 17.35
N THR A 117 8.73 16.77 16.09
CA THR A 117 7.59 17.60 15.66
C THR A 117 6.32 16.81 15.37
N LEU A 118 6.42 15.50 15.21
CA LEU A 118 5.25 14.66 14.99
C LEU A 118 4.32 14.65 16.20
N PRO A 119 3.00 14.57 16.01
CA PRO A 119 2.08 14.30 17.12
C PRO A 119 2.39 12.94 17.76
N ASP A 120 1.92 12.70 18.97
CA ASP A 120 1.98 11.36 19.56
C ASP A 120 0.96 10.45 18.87
N PHE A 121 1.31 9.17 18.72
CA PHE A 121 0.44 8.14 18.14
C PHE A 121 0.69 6.79 18.80
N ASP A 122 -0.34 5.93 18.72
CA ASP A 122 -0.32 4.60 19.32
C ASP A 122 0.19 3.52 18.36
N LEU A 123 -0.20 3.64 17.08
CA LEU A 123 0.15 2.70 16.02
C LEU A 123 0.99 3.40 14.94
N PHE A 124 2.13 2.82 14.65
CA PHE A 124 2.97 3.16 13.51
C PHE A 124 2.93 2.05 12.47
N THR A 125 2.48 2.37 11.24
CA THR A 125 2.52 1.43 10.13
C THR A 125 3.56 1.88 9.10
N TYR A 126 4.38 0.95 8.60
CA TYR A 126 5.44 1.28 7.64
C TYR A 126 5.76 0.11 6.71
N SER A 127 5.85 0.40 5.40
CA SER A 127 6.16 -0.55 4.33
C SER A 127 7.23 0.04 3.40
N PHE A 128 8.47 0.06 3.89
CA PHE A 128 9.60 0.65 3.17
C PHE A 128 10.00 -0.19 1.94
N PRO A 129 10.61 0.41 0.87
CA PRO A 129 11.07 -0.31 -0.30
C PRO A 129 12.12 -1.39 0.03
N CYS A 130 11.93 -2.62 -0.48
CA CYS A 130 12.81 -3.77 -0.21
C CYS A 130 14.28 -3.56 -0.62
N GLN A 131 14.55 -2.63 -1.54
CA GLN A 131 15.92 -2.31 -1.99
C GLN A 131 16.78 -1.64 -0.90
N ASP A 132 16.17 -1.17 0.17
CA ASP A 132 16.82 -0.42 1.23
C ASP A 132 17.36 -1.29 2.38
N ILE A 133 17.18 -2.61 2.33
CA ILE A 133 17.74 -3.55 3.32
C ILE A 133 19.16 -3.98 2.90
N SER A 134 19.99 -3.06 2.51
CA SER A 134 21.39 -3.39 2.23
C SER A 134 22.23 -3.31 3.51
N VAL A 135 23.22 -4.20 3.59
CA VAL A 135 24.13 -4.44 4.74
C VAL A 135 24.85 -3.19 5.26
N ALA A 136 24.90 -2.11 4.48
CA ALA A 136 25.65 -0.91 4.81
C ALA A 136 25.02 -0.04 5.92
N GLY A 137 23.77 -0.29 6.30
CA GLY A 137 23.03 0.53 7.27
C GLY A 137 23.05 0.04 8.71
N TYR A 138 23.61 -1.12 9.02
CA TYR A 138 23.43 -1.79 10.32
C TYR A 138 24.39 -1.34 11.42
N GLN A 139 24.78 -0.09 11.43
CA GLN A 139 25.38 0.53 12.61
C GLN A 139 24.42 1.57 13.18
N CYS A 140 23.31 1.11 13.77
CA CYS A 140 22.49 1.94 14.64
C CYS A 140 23.37 2.53 15.71
N GLY A 141 23.78 3.79 15.55
CA GLY A 141 24.40 4.56 16.60
C GLY A 141 25.74 5.20 16.33
N LEU A 142 26.47 4.93 15.24
CA LEU A 142 27.86 5.41 15.21
C LEU A 142 28.43 5.97 13.90
N ASN A 143 27.77 6.06 12.76
CA ASN A 143 28.39 6.78 11.61
C ASN A 143 27.35 7.45 10.69
N GLU A 144 27.19 8.74 10.83
CA GLU A 144 26.46 9.64 9.96
C GLU A 144 27.07 9.81 8.55
N ASP A 145 28.28 9.29 8.29
CA ASP A 145 29.10 9.67 7.12
C ASP A 145 29.28 8.58 6.05
N SER A 146 28.45 7.55 5.97
CA SER A 146 28.73 6.46 5.01
C SER A 146 28.32 6.74 3.55
N GLY A 147 27.80 7.92 3.18
CA GLY A 147 27.55 8.32 1.77
C GLY A 147 26.66 7.38 0.92
N THR A 148 26.25 6.26 1.48
CA THR A 148 25.28 5.34 0.91
C THR A 148 23.90 5.78 1.34
N ARG A 149 22.90 5.78 0.42
CA ARG A 149 21.49 6.06 0.70
C ARG A 149 21.15 5.42 2.04
N SER A 150 20.94 6.26 3.05
CA SER A 150 20.45 5.77 4.34
C SER A 150 19.16 5.02 4.06
N SER A 151 19.11 3.75 4.44
CA SER A 151 17.93 2.93 4.23
C SER A 151 16.73 3.68 4.82
N LEU A 152 15.63 3.80 4.07
CA LEU A 152 14.41 4.45 4.56
C LEU A 152 13.88 3.78 5.84
N LEU A 153 14.31 2.55 6.11
CA LEU A 153 14.10 1.88 7.39
C LEU A 153 14.73 2.66 8.56
N TRP A 154 15.87 3.36 8.34
CA TRP A 154 16.51 4.16 9.40
C TRP A 154 15.67 5.34 9.81
N GLU A 155 14.99 5.97 8.85
CA GLU A 155 14.07 7.06 9.16
C GLU A 155 12.87 6.55 9.97
N CYS A 156 12.39 5.34 9.67
CA CYS A 156 11.41 4.67 10.53
C CYS A 156 11.98 4.42 11.93
N CYS A 157 13.23 3.96 12.05
CA CYS A 157 13.88 3.73 13.34
C CYS A 157 13.96 5.01 14.18
N LYS A 158 14.35 6.15 13.58
CA LYS A 158 14.38 7.45 14.28
C LYS A 158 13.00 7.83 14.84
N ILE A 159 11.94 7.62 14.05
CA ILE A 159 10.56 7.85 14.48
C ILE A 159 10.21 6.92 15.65
N ILE A 160 10.53 5.63 15.54
CA ILE A 160 10.26 4.62 16.57
C ILE A 160 11.01 4.95 17.87
N GLU A 161 12.29 5.32 17.80
CA GLU A 161 13.07 5.70 18.97
C GLU A 161 12.51 6.93 19.69
N THR A 162 12.15 7.96 18.91
CA THR A 162 11.70 9.23 19.46
C THR A 162 10.28 9.16 20.01
N LYS A 163 9.35 8.55 19.27
CA LYS A 163 7.91 8.54 19.62
C LYS A 163 7.50 7.34 20.45
N ARG A 164 8.24 6.23 20.38
CA ARG A 164 7.98 5.02 21.16
C ARG A 164 6.52 4.55 21.10
N PRO A 165 5.91 4.45 19.92
CA PRO A 165 4.51 4.06 19.81
C PRO A 165 4.28 2.66 20.40
N LYS A 166 3.09 2.44 20.95
CA LYS A 166 2.76 1.16 21.59
C LYS A 166 2.76 0.00 20.58
N TYR A 167 2.34 0.26 19.36
CA TYR A 167 2.12 -0.72 18.31
C TYR A 167 2.91 -0.38 17.05
N LEU A 168 3.62 -1.35 16.48
CA LEU A 168 4.32 -1.23 15.21
C LEU A 168 3.80 -2.32 14.26
N MET A 169 3.46 -1.95 13.04
CA MET A 169 3.16 -2.90 11.97
C MET A 169 4.05 -2.61 10.76
N MET A 170 4.93 -3.55 10.45
CA MET A 170 5.74 -3.54 9.24
C MET A 170 5.19 -4.53 8.22
N GLU A 171 5.14 -4.13 6.94
CA GLU A 171 4.89 -5.03 5.82
C GLU A 171 6.03 -4.94 4.80
N ASN A 172 6.35 -6.08 4.16
CA ASN A 172 7.30 -6.09 3.06
C ASN A 172 7.13 -7.35 2.18
N VAL A 173 7.84 -7.39 1.05
CA VAL A 173 7.86 -8.56 0.17
C VAL A 173 8.51 -9.78 0.85
N LYS A 174 8.08 -11.00 0.48
CA LYS A 174 8.61 -12.27 1.03
C LYS A 174 10.14 -12.35 0.97
N ASN A 175 10.78 -11.72 -0.03
CA ASN A 175 12.23 -11.75 -0.17
C ASN A 175 13.00 -11.09 1.00
N LEU A 176 12.34 -10.27 1.82
CA LEU A 176 12.89 -9.71 3.05
C LEU A 176 13.46 -10.79 4.00
N VAL A 177 12.77 -11.92 4.10
CA VAL A 177 13.18 -13.07 4.90
C VAL A 177 13.84 -14.18 4.06
N GLY A 178 14.16 -13.88 2.81
CA GLY A 178 14.92 -14.75 1.93
C GLY A 178 16.41 -14.80 2.31
N LYS A 179 17.13 -15.78 1.77
CA LYS A 179 18.52 -16.10 2.12
C LYS A 179 19.46 -14.89 2.18
N ASN A 180 19.25 -13.89 1.32
CA ASN A 180 20.15 -12.74 1.20
C ASN A 180 19.85 -11.60 2.19
N HIS A 181 18.66 -11.57 2.79
CA HIS A 181 18.21 -10.44 3.61
C HIS A 181 17.79 -10.85 5.03
N LYS A 182 17.62 -12.15 5.28
CA LYS A 182 17.13 -12.67 6.56
C LYS A 182 17.97 -12.21 7.75
N ASP A 183 19.28 -12.26 7.63
CA ASP A 183 20.17 -11.87 8.73
C ASP A 183 20.04 -10.39 9.08
N ASN A 184 19.83 -9.53 8.09
CA ASN A 184 19.57 -8.12 8.32
C ASN A 184 18.19 -7.88 8.95
N PHE A 185 17.19 -8.64 8.53
CA PHE A 185 15.88 -8.59 9.15
C PHE A 185 15.92 -9.03 10.62
N LEU A 186 16.64 -10.10 10.96
CA LEU A 186 16.79 -10.54 12.35
C LEU A 186 17.50 -9.49 13.20
N LYS A 187 18.57 -8.87 12.70
CA LYS A 187 19.23 -7.76 13.41
C LYS A 187 18.29 -6.57 13.64
N PHE A 188 17.42 -6.28 12.68
CA PHE A 188 16.38 -5.25 12.88
C PHE A 188 15.41 -5.64 14.00
N LEU A 189 15.02 -6.91 14.12
CA LEU A 189 14.21 -7.37 15.26
C LEU A 189 14.96 -7.24 16.59
N ASP A 190 16.26 -7.63 16.62
CA ASP A 190 17.12 -7.46 17.81
C ASP A 190 17.20 -5.99 18.23
N TYR A 191 17.27 -5.07 17.26
CA TYR A 191 17.22 -3.63 17.52
C TYR A 191 15.89 -3.21 18.16
N LEU A 192 14.74 -3.64 17.62
CA LEU A 192 13.44 -3.36 18.23
C LEU A 192 13.32 -3.95 19.63
N GLU A 193 13.87 -5.14 19.87
CA GLU A 193 13.93 -5.76 21.21
C GLU A 193 14.76 -4.91 22.19
N SER A 194 15.89 -4.38 21.75
CA SER A 194 16.70 -3.46 22.56
C SER A 194 15.95 -2.19 22.97
N LEU A 195 14.96 -1.80 22.16
CA LEU A 195 14.03 -0.73 22.47
C LEU A 195 12.84 -1.19 23.34
N GLY A 196 12.75 -2.47 23.72
CA GLY A 196 11.70 -3.04 24.58
C GLY A 196 10.44 -3.48 23.84
N TYR A 197 10.51 -3.71 22.55
CA TYR A 197 9.42 -4.32 21.78
C TYR A 197 9.52 -5.84 21.80
N THR A 198 8.37 -6.50 21.86
CA THR A 198 8.23 -7.93 21.57
C THR A 198 7.76 -8.08 20.15
N ASN A 199 8.48 -8.88 19.33
CA ASN A 199 8.28 -8.97 17.90
C ASN A 199 7.72 -10.33 17.51
N SER A 200 6.70 -10.34 16.65
CA SER A 200 6.16 -11.54 16.01
C SER A 200 6.06 -11.29 14.50
N TRP A 201 6.48 -12.25 13.67
CA TRP A 201 6.38 -12.09 12.23
C TRP A 201 5.92 -13.38 11.54
N ALA A 202 5.23 -13.20 10.41
CA ALA A 202 4.76 -14.30 9.57
C ALA A 202 4.74 -13.91 8.09
N ILE A 203 4.74 -14.91 7.23
CA ILE A 203 4.42 -14.75 5.80
C ILE A 203 2.95 -15.10 5.62
N LEU A 204 2.16 -14.12 5.17
CA LEU A 204 0.74 -14.31 4.88
C LEU A 204 0.49 -14.21 3.38
N ASN A 205 -0.45 -15.00 2.88
CA ASN A 205 -0.85 -15.00 1.47
C ASN A 205 -2.27 -14.46 1.33
N ALA A 206 -2.49 -13.52 0.42
CA ALA A 206 -3.81 -12.90 0.21
C ALA A 206 -4.94 -13.90 -0.04
N LYS A 207 -4.66 -15.03 -0.73
CA LYS A 207 -5.64 -16.09 -0.98
C LYS A 207 -6.18 -16.75 0.29
N ASP A 208 -5.39 -16.74 1.35
CA ASP A 208 -5.74 -17.32 2.65
C ASP A 208 -6.59 -16.35 3.51
N TYR A 209 -6.93 -15.18 2.96
CA TYR A 209 -7.71 -14.11 3.60
C TYR A 209 -8.81 -13.57 2.67
N GLY A 210 -9.34 -14.44 1.77
CA GLY A 210 -10.54 -14.16 0.97
C GLY A 210 -10.29 -13.41 -0.35
N ILE A 211 -9.04 -13.18 -0.76
CA ILE A 211 -8.73 -12.53 -2.05
C ILE A 211 -8.14 -13.53 -3.04
N PRO A 212 -8.71 -13.73 -4.24
CA PRO A 212 -8.22 -14.70 -5.21
C PRO A 212 -6.92 -14.22 -5.90
N GLN A 213 -5.89 -13.95 -5.10
CA GLN A 213 -4.55 -13.54 -5.53
C GLN A 213 -3.47 -14.29 -4.75
N ASN A 214 -2.54 -14.91 -5.46
CA ASN A 214 -1.38 -15.52 -4.84
C ASN A 214 -0.31 -14.46 -4.56
N ARG A 215 -0.45 -13.75 -3.43
CA ARG A 215 0.42 -12.64 -3.00
C ARG A 215 0.91 -12.87 -1.59
N GLU A 216 2.15 -13.35 -1.47
CA GLU A 216 2.81 -13.55 -0.18
C GLU A 216 3.55 -12.28 0.25
N ARG A 217 3.35 -11.89 1.53
CA ARG A 217 4.02 -10.76 2.17
C ARG A 217 4.46 -11.13 3.59
N VAL A 218 5.56 -10.53 4.01
CA VAL A 218 6.00 -10.58 5.40
C VAL A 218 5.29 -9.49 6.18
N PHE A 219 4.68 -9.87 7.28
CA PHE A 219 4.16 -8.93 8.27
C PHE A 219 4.93 -9.11 9.58
N CYS A 220 5.32 -8.01 10.20
CA CYS A 220 5.91 -7.99 11.51
C CYS A 220 5.10 -7.07 12.41
N ILE A 221 4.65 -7.63 13.52
CA ILE A 221 3.89 -6.96 14.57
C ILE A 221 4.79 -6.83 15.77
N SER A 222 4.95 -5.61 16.29
CA SER A 222 5.77 -5.36 17.46
C SER A 222 4.98 -4.56 18.49
N GLU A 223 5.02 -5.00 19.75
CA GLU A 223 4.33 -4.35 20.85
C GLU A 223 5.33 -3.91 21.94
N LEU A 224 5.24 -2.64 22.32
CA LEU A 224 6.09 -2.08 23.36
C LEU A 224 5.70 -2.65 24.73
N LYS A 225 6.69 -3.24 25.44
CA LYS A 225 6.54 -3.84 26.78
C LYS A 225 5.50 -4.97 26.85
N SER A 226 5.21 -5.63 25.73
CA SER A 226 4.38 -6.82 25.72
C SER A 226 5.11 -7.99 26.40
N LYS A 227 4.35 -8.84 27.08
CA LYS A 227 4.85 -10.10 27.68
C LYS A 227 4.43 -11.33 26.85
N ARG A 228 3.76 -11.13 25.74
CA ARG A 228 3.20 -12.19 24.89
C ARG A 228 3.52 -11.90 23.43
N ASP A 229 3.80 -12.98 22.69
CA ASP A 229 3.90 -12.92 21.25
C ASP A 229 2.52 -12.67 20.63
N PHE A 230 2.50 -11.94 19.53
CA PHE A 230 1.30 -11.79 18.71
C PHE A 230 1.05 -13.07 17.93
N VAL A 231 -0.18 -13.58 18.01
CA VAL A 231 -0.62 -14.75 17.24
C VAL A 231 -1.30 -14.26 15.98
N PHE A 232 -0.76 -14.62 14.81
CA PHE A 232 -1.35 -14.25 13.52
C PHE A 232 -2.68 -14.97 13.29
N PRO A 233 -3.62 -14.33 12.56
CA PRO A 233 -4.91 -14.92 12.26
C PRO A 233 -4.78 -16.19 11.41
N GLU A 234 -5.61 -17.19 11.70
CA GLU A 234 -5.65 -18.45 10.94
C GLU A 234 -6.16 -18.20 9.51
N PRO A 235 -5.64 -18.95 8.52
CA PRO A 235 -6.16 -18.93 7.17
C PRO A 235 -7.64 -19.29 7.08
N ILE A 236 -8.36 -18.64 6.17
CA ILE A 236 -9.76 -18.95 5.86
C ILE A 236 -9.87 -19.62 4.48
N GLU A 237 -10.94 -20.39 4.28
CA GLU A 237 -11.26 -20.94 2.97
C GLU A 237 -11.57 -19.84 1.94
N LEU A 238 -10.93 -19.90 0.78
CA LEU A 238 -11.20 -18.97 -0.31
C LEU A 238 -12.53 -19.31 -0.99
N LYS A 239 -13.53 -18.49 -0.80
CA LYS A 239 -14.88 -18.66 -1.38
C LYS A 239 -15.01 -18.01 -2.77
N PHE A 240 -14.20 -17.04 -3.09
CA PHE A 240 -14.23 -16.27 -4.34
C PHE A 240 -13.13 -16.73 -5.29
N LYS A 241 -13.46 -16.78 -6.58
CA LYS A 241 -12.51 -17.05 -7.66
C LYS A 241 -12.16 -15.77 -8.39
N LEU A 242 -11.12 -15.84 -9.22
CA LEU A 242 -10.70 -14.70 -10.04
C LEU A 242 -11.87 -14.19 -10.93
N ASP A 243 -12.69 -15.09 -11.46
CA ASP A 243 -13.81 -14.71 -12.32
C ASP A 243 -14.89 -13.88 -11.59
N ASP A 244 -15.03 -14.04 -10.26
CA ASP A 244 -16.05 -13.32 -9.46
C ASP A 244 -15.73 -11.83 -9.31
N ILE A 245 -14.48 -11.41 -9.53
CA ILE A 245 -14.06 -10.01 -9.42
C ILE A 245 -14.06 -9.27 -10.77
N LEU A 246 -14.32 -9.99 -11.88
CA LEU A 246 -14.23 -9.41 -13.21
C LEU A 246 -15.39 -8.45 -13.49
N GLU A 247 -15.09 -7.38 -14.23
CA GLU A 247 -16.08 -6.44 -14.76
C GLU A 247 -16.83 -7.05 -15.95
N LYS A 248 -18.09 -6.68 -16.08
CA LYS A 248 -18.90 -6.98 -17.28
C LYS A 248 -18.71 -5.86 -18.31
N ASN A 249 -18.70 -6.22 -19.59
CA ASN A 249 -18.63 -5.26 -20.72
C ASN A 249 -17.36 -4.40 -20.70
N VAL A 250 -16.20 -5.06 -20.67
CA VAL A 250 -14.89 -4.41 -20.67
C VAL A 250 -14.55 -3.81 -22.05
N ASP A 251 -13.96 -2.61 -22.06
CA ASP A 251 -13.51 -1.89 -23.26
C ASP A 251 -12.49 -2.71 -24.07
N GLU A 252 -12.62 -2.68 -25.40
CA GLU A 252 -11.76 -3.41 -26.35
C GLU A 252 -10.27 -3.15 -26.17
N LYS A 253 -9.88 -1.97 -25.68
CA LYS A 253 -8.46 -1.63 -25.38
C LYS A 253 -7.77 -2.55 -24.37
N PHE A 254 -8.52 -3.32 -23.59
CA PHE A 254 -7.96 -4.27 -22.64
C PHE A 254 -7.68 -5.65 -23.25
N TYR A 255 -8.32 -5.98 -24.38
CA TYR A 255 -8.08 -7.24 -25.07
C TYR A 255 -6.74 -7.25 -25.80
N LEU A 256 -6.14 -8.44 -25.94
CA LEU A 256 -4.88 -8.58 -26.64
C LEU A 256 -5.11 -8.41 -28.15
N ASN A 257 -4.32 -7.54 -28.76
CA ASN A 257 -4.33 -7.31 -30.19
C ASN A 257 -3.61 -8.43 -30.97
N ASN A 258 -3.72 -8.43 -32.31
CA ASN A 258 -2.97 -9.29 -33.22
C ASN A 258 -3.37 -10.77 -33.21
N GLY A 259 -4.66 -11.09 -33.06
CA GLY A 259 -5.14 -12.46 -33.22
C GLY A 259 -4.63 -13.45 -32.15
N GLN A 260 -4.17 -12.95 -31.01
CA GLN A 260 -3.80 -13.80 -29.86
C GLN A 260 -5.06 -14.41 -29.25
N VAL A 261 -5.29 -15.67 -29.49
CA VAL A 261 -6.46 -16.42 -29.02
C VAL A 261 -6.03 -17.75 -28.39
N THR A 262 -6.92 -18.37 -27.61
CA THR A 262 -6.70 -19.69 -27.01
C THR A 262 -7.90 -20.58 -27.29
N ASP A 263 -7.65 -21.89 -27.43
CA ASP A 263 -8.71 -22.90 -27.60
C ASP A 263 -9.39 -23.26 -26.26
N LYS A 264 -8.78 -22.88 -25.14
CA LYS A 264 -9.30 -23.10 -23.80
C LYS A 264 -9.34 -21.78 -23.04
N PRO A 265 -10.32 -21.59 -22.13
CA PRO A 265 -10.35 -20.42 -21.28
C PRO A 265 -9.12 -20.35 -20.36
N ILE A 266 -8.71 -19.14 -20.02
CA ILE A 266 -7.75 -18.89 -18.95
C ILE A 266 -8.56 -18.84 -17.64
N ASN A 267 -8.83 -20.01 -17.07
CA ASN A 267 -9.60 -20.18 -15.85
C ASN A 267 -8.63 -20.50 -14.71
N GLN A 268 -8.26 -19.52 -13.94
CA GLN A 268 -7.48 -19.70 -12.73
C GLN A 268 -8.33 -19.34 -11.52
N GLU A 269 -8.25 -20.15 -10.46
CA GLU A 269 -8.93 -19.80 -9.20
C GLU A 269 -8.35 -18.55 -8.57
N CYS A 270 -7.02 -18.39 -8.65
CA CYS A 270 -6.31 -17.27 -8.11
C CYS A 270 -5.44 -16.58 -9.18
N SER A 271 -5.37 -15.27 -9.16
CA SER A 271 -4.43 -14.51 -9.99
C SER A 271 -2.99 -14.71 -9.50
N TYR A 272 -2.04 -14.50 -10.41
CA TYR A 272 -0.66 -14.26 -10.01
C TYR A 272 -0.54 -12.93 -9.26
N CYS A 273 0.54 -12.79 -8.46
CA CYS A 273 0.82 -11.56 -7.74
C CYS A 273 0.87 -10.36 -8.70
N LEU A 274 0.06 -9.35 -8.42
CA LEU A 274 0.13 -8.07 -9.13
C LEU A 274 1.44 -7.35 -8.80
N ASP A 275 2.10 -6.82 -9.81
CA ASP A 275 3.29 -5.98 -9.67
C ASP A 275 3.01 -4.54 -10.17
N SER A 276 3.83 -3.58 -9.76
CA SER A 276 3.70 -2.17 -10.17
C SER A 276 3.92 -1.93 -11.67
N ASN A 277 4.39 -2.92 -12.40
CA ASN A 277 4.60 -2.89 -13.84
C ASN A 277 3.46 -3.54 -14.63
N TYR A 278 2.34 -3.89 -14.00
CA TYR A 278 1.21 -4.54 -14.67
C TYR A 278 0.69 -3.71 -15.86
N TRP A 279 0.73 -2.38 -15.76
CA TRP A 279 0.34 -1.44 -16.83
C TRP A 279 1.08 -1.65 -18.16
N LYS A 280 2.29 -2.22 -18.14
CA LYS A 280 3.08 -2.52 -19.37
C LYS A 280 2.47 -3.61 -20.22
N GLY A 281 1.44 -4.31 -19.71
CA GLY A 281 0.81 -5.43 -20.40
C GLY A 281 1.73 -6.65 -20.53
N THR A 282 1.23 -7.65 -21.27
CA THR A 282 1.94 -8.89 -21.57
C THR A 282 1.42 -9.45 -22.89
N THR A 283 2.16 -10.39 -23.51
CA THR A 283 1.67 -11.23 -24.60
C THR A 283 1.18 -12.55 -24.01
N LEU A 284 0.29 -13.25 -24.72
CA LEU A 284 -0.17 -14.58 -24.33
C LEU A 284 1.02 -15.55 -24.13
N GLN A 285 1.99 -15.55 -25.04
CA GLN A 285 3.19 -16.38 -24.93
C GLN A 285 4.01 -16.07 -23.68
N SER A 286 4.18 -14.77 -23.34
CA SER A 286 4.91 -14.36 -22.15
C SER A 286 4.17 -14.73 -20.87
N PHE A 287 2.84 -14.62 -20.87
CA PHE A 287 1.98 -15.04 -19.77
C PHE A 287 2.13 -16.54 -19.50
N LEU A 288 1.97 -17.38 -20.52
CA LEU A 288 2.07 -18.84 -20.38
C LEU A 288 3.47 -19.34 -19.94
N LYS A 289 4.54 -18.61 -20.33
CA LYS A 289 5.92 -18.99 -19.96
C LYS A 289 6.37 -18.48 -18.60
N LYS A 290 5.95 -17.26 -18.22
CA LYS A 290 6.51 -16.56 -17.05
C LYS A 290 5.57 -16.54 -15.84
N HIS A 291 4.32 -16.95 -16.01
CA HIS A 291 3.32 -17.03 -14.96
C HIS A 291 3.21 -15.71 -14.15
N ARG A 292 3.16 -14.59 -14.86
CA ARG A 292 3.01 -13.25 -14.28
C ARG A 292 2.19 -12.34 -15.18
N ARG A 293 1.70 -11.21 -14.64
CA ARG A 293 0.83 -10.26 -15.33
C ARG A 293 -0.41 -10.96 -15.86
N GLN A 294 -1.28 -11.31 -14.93
CA GLN A 294 -2.50 -12.07 -15.14
C GLN A 294 -3.25 -11.66 -16.42
N LEU A 295 -3.64 -12.65 -17.21
CA LEU A 295 -4.62 -12.54 -18.28
C LEU A 295 -5.88 -13.32 -17.89
N VAL A 296 -7.01 -12.90 -18.44
CA VAL A 296 -8.31 -13.58 -18.27
C VAL A 296 -9.00 -13.69 -19.62
N THR A 297 -10.01 -14.54 -19.73
CA THR A 297 -10.83 -14.72 -20.93
C THR A 297 -12.31 -14.64 -20.56
N ASP A 298 -13.01 -13.68 -21.09
CA ASP A 298 -14.45 -13.45 -20.90
C ASP A 298 -15.20 -13.24 -22.21
N LYS A 299 -14.52 -13.38 -23.35
CA LYS A 299 -15.05 -13.20 -24.71
C LYS A 299 -14.61 -14.34 -25.62
N ILE A 300 -15.50 -14.75 -26.52
CA ILE A 300 -15.24 -15.72 -27.58
C ILE A 300 -15.39 -15.01 -28.91
N ASN A 301 -14.47 -15.25 -29.89
CA ASN A 301 -14.53 -14.73 -31.22
C ASN A 301 -15.50 -15.55 -32.11
N GLU A 302 -15.70 -15.10 -33.36
CA GLU A 302 -16.58 -15.76 -34.33
C GLU A 302 -16.16 -17.20 -34.70
N SER A 303 -14.88 -17.52 -34.48
CA SER A 303 -14.32 -18.87 -34.72
C SER A 303 -14.42 -19.78 -33.49
N GLY A 304 -15.08 -19.35 -32.40
CA GLY A 304 -15.25 -20.12 -31.18
C GLY A 304 -14.03 -20.14 -30.24
N GLN A 305 -13.03 -19.29 -30.48
CA GLN A 305 -11.82 -19.22 -29.68
C GLN A 305 -11.91 -18.13 -28.62
N TYR A 306 -11.30 -18.35 -27.46
CA TYR A 306 -11.25 -17.39 -26.35
C TYR A 306 -10.27 -16.24 -26.66
N VAL A 307 -10.71 -15.01 -26.40
CA VAL A 307 -9.90 -13.81 -26.60
C VAL A 307 -9.35 -13.33 -25.24
N PRO A 308 -8.04 -13.48 -25.00
CA PRO A 308 -7.45 -13.05 -23.74
C PRO A 308 -7.43 -11.52 -23.61
N ARG A 309 -7.62 -11.05 -22.39
CA ARG A 309 -7.43 -9.64 -22.02
C ARG A 309 -6.64 -9.49 -20.74
N ARG A 310 -6.08 -8.32 -20.54
CA ARG A 310 -5.55 -7.91 -19.24
C ARG A 310 -6.69 -7.49 -18.29
N LEU A 311 -6.44 -7.56 -17.02
CA LEU A 311 -7.33 -7.00 -16.01
C LEU A 311 -7.45 -5.48 -16.20
N THR A 312 -8.62 -4.92 -15.90
CA THR A 312 -8.81 -3.47 -15.82
C THR A 312 -8.16 -2.91 -14.57
N PRO A 313 -7.94 -1.58 -14.44
CA PRO A 313 -7.51 -0.98 -13.20
C PRO A 313 -8.44 -1.33 -12.03
N LYS A 314 -9.75 -1.29 -12.26
CA LYS A 314 -10.77 -1.60 -11.23
C LYS A 314 -10.63 -3.05 -10.73
N GLU A 315 -10.48 -4.01 -11.63
CA GLU A 315 -10.26 -5.42 -11.28
C GLU A 315 -8.95 -5.61 -10.48
N THR A 316 -7.87 -4.86 -10.81
CA THR A 316 -6.63 -4.95 -10.03
C THR A 316 -6.78 -4.39 -8.61
N TRP A 317 -7.61 -3.38 -8.41
CA TRP A 317 -7.90 -2.84 -7.08
C TRP A 317 -8.84 -3.76 -6.29
N ARG A 318 -9.83 -4.39 -6.94
CA ARG A 318 -10.65 -5.44 -6.31
C ARG A 318 -9.79 -6.60 -5.81
N LEU A 319 -8.73 -6.99 -6.55
CA LEU A 319 -7.72 -7.96 -6.10
C LEU A 319 -6.86 -7.47 -4.92
N MET A 320 -6.96 -6.21 -4.55
CA MET A 320 -6.38 -5.68 -3.32
C MET A 320 -7.41 -5.56 -2.19
N GLY A 321 -8.67 -5.97 -2.43
CA GLY A 321 -9.76 -5.90 -1.47
C GLY A 321 -10.34 -4.50 -1.28
N VAL A 322 -10.14 -3.61 -2.27
CA VAL A 322 -10.70 -2.26 -2.25
C VAL A 322 -12.10 -2.28 -2.84
N ASN A 323 -13.06 -1.59 -2.19
CA ASN A 323 -14.42 -1.48 -2.69
C ASN A 323 -14.50 -0.54 -3.90
N ASP A 324 -15.55 -0.70 -4.70
CA ASP A 324 -15.73 0.05 -5.94
C ASP A 324 -15.86 1.56 -5.72
N ASP A 325 -16.49 2.01 -4.64
CA ASP A 325 -16.67 3.44 -4.33
C ASP A 325 -15.32 4.13 -4.12
N ASP A 326 -14.40 3.51 -3.38
CA ASP A 326 -13.05 4.04 -3.15
C ASP A 326 -12.23 4.06 -4.46
N ILE A 327 -12.40 3.02 -5.32
CA ILE A 327 -11.76 2.97 -6.64
C ILE A 327 -12.28 4.10 -7.53
N ASP A 328 -13.58 4.30 -7.56
CA ASP A 328 -14.23 5.31 -8.40
C ASP A 328 -13.84 6.73 -7.97
N LYS A 329 -13.64 6.98 -6.66
CA LYS A 329 -13.07 8.25 -6.16
C LYS A 329 -11.66 8.50 -6.68
N ALA A 330 -10.75 7.53 -6.55
CA ALA A 330 -9.37 7.66 -7.01
C ALA A 330 -9.30 7.83 -8.55
N SER A 331 -10.13 7.11 -9.31
CA SER A 331 -10.14 7.12 -10.77
C SER A 331 -10.50 8.47 -11.40
N GLN A 332 -11.16 9.37 -10.63
CA GLN A 332 -11.47 10.73 -11.07
C GLN A 332 -10.22 11.62 -11.17
N LEU A 333 -9.14 11.27 -10.49
CA LEU A 333 -7.97 12.13 -10.32
C LEU A 333 -6.72 11.61 -11.00
N VAL A 334 -6.59 10.28 -11.14
CA VAL A 334 -5.37 9.65 -11.61
C VAL A 334 -5.60 8.76 -12.83
N SER A 335 -4.56 8.58 -13.63
CA SER A 335 -4.62 7.77 -14.84
C SER A 335 -4.68 6.26 -14.55
N ASN A 336 -5.18 5.47 -15.53
CA ASN A 336 -5.15 4.00 -15.45
C ASN A 336 -3.74 3.45 -15.15
N THR A 337 -2.70 4.07 -15.71
CA THR A 337 -1.30 3.67 -15.43
C THR A 337 -0.95 3.84 -13.96
N CYS A 338 -1.39 4.94 -13.35
CA CYS A 338 -1.19 5.21 -11.93
C CYS A 338 -1.98 4.22 -11.06
N LEU A 339 -3.25 3.95 -11.40
CA LEU A 339 -4.07 2.97 -10.70
C LEU A 339 -3.42 1.57 -10.70
N TYR A 340 -2.89 1.11 -11.84
CA TYR A 340 -2.16 -0.15 -11.91
C TYR A 340 -0.90 -0.17 -11.02
N LYS A 341 -0.13 0.92 -11.01
CA LYS A 341 1.05 1.02 -10.14
C LYS A 341 0.66 0.97 -8.68
N GLN A 342 -0.37 1.70 -8.30
CA GLN A 342 -0.86 1.78 -6.93
C GLN A 342 -1.33 0.41 -6.44
N SER A 343 -2.14 -0.33 -7.22
CA SER A 343 -2.56 -1.68 -6.85
C SER A 343 -1.37 -2.64 -6.68
N GLY A 344 -0.39 -2.57 -7.58
CA GLY A 344 0.81 -3.41 -7.52
C GLY A 344 1.70 -3.15 -6.30
N ASN A 345 1.77 -1.90 -5.83
CA ASN A 345 2.59 -1.49 -4.69
C ASN A 345 1.88 -1.59 -3.34
N SER A 346 0.57 -1.82 -3.33
CA SER A 346 -0.24 -1.74 -2.11
C SER A 346 -0.29 -3.03 -1.31
N ILE A 347 -0.87 -2.95 -0.11
CA ILE A 347 -1.13 -4.07 0.79
C ILE A 347 -2.60 -4.51 0.62
N VAL A 348 -2.84 -5.82 0.64
CA VAL A 348 -4.19 -6.38 0.52
C VAL A 348 -4.99 -6.07 1.78
N VAL A 349 -6.10 -5.34 1.62
CA VAL A 349 -6.92 -4.84 2.73
C VAL A 349 -7.47 -5.95 3.63
N PRO A 350 -8.05 -7.07 3.13
CA PRO A 350 -8.53 -8.15 3.99
C PRO A 350 -7.46 -8.85 4.85
N VAL A 351 -6.20 -8.88 4.39
CA VAL A 351 -5.10 -9.38 5.23
C VAL A 351 -4.87 -8.47 6.42
N LEU A 352 -4.88 -7.14 6.20
CA LEU A 352 -4.78 -6.16 7.27
C LEU A 352 -5.98 -6.20 8.21
N GLU A 353 -7.19 -6.36 7.68
CA GLU A 353 -8.41 -6.52 8.48
C GLU A 353 -8.30 -7.72 9.42
N ALA A 354 -7.82 -8.86 8.93
CA ALA A 354 -7.63 -10.06 9.75
C ALA A 354 -6.60 -9.80 10.86
N ILE A 355 -5.44 -9.19 10.53
CA ILE A 355 -4.41 -8.83 11.52
C ILE A 355 -4.98 -7.85 12.56
N PHE A 356 -5.62 -6.76 12.14
CA PHE A 356 -6.12 -5.74 13.06
C PHE A 356 -7.30 -6.23 13.93
N ARG A 357 -8.17 -7.12 13.42
CA ARG A 357 -9.19 -7.79 14.23
C ARG A 357 -8.56 -8.62 15.34
N GLN A 358 -7.59 -9.46 15.00
CA GLN A 358 -6.86 -10.28 15.95
C GLN A 358 -6.15 -9.42 16.99
N TRP A 359 -5.66 -8.25 16.59
CA TRP A 359 -4.85 -7.39 17.46
C TRP A 359 -5.68 -6.49 18.38
N PHE A 360 -6.78 -5.92 17.87
CA PHE A 360 -7.50 -4.86 18.57
C PHE A 360 -8.91 -5.24 19.02
N ILE A 361 -9.50 -6.31 18.47
CA ILE A 361 -10.89 -6.70 18.77
C ILE A 361 -10.96 -8.04 19.49
N GLU A 362 -10.19 -9.03 19.05
CA GLU A 362 -10.27 -10.38 19.59
C GLU A 362 -9.42 -10.51 20.85
N ILE A 363 -10.09 -10.81 21.99
CA ILE A 363 -9.40 -11.18 23.22
C ILE A 363 -8.84 -12.60 23.04
N PRO A 364 -7.54 -12.87 23.29
CA PRO A 364 -6.87 -14.15 22.96
C PRO A 364 -7.38 -15.40 23.68
N ASN A 365 -8.65 -15.50 24.08
CA ASN A 365 -9.21 -16.65 24.80
C ASN A 365 -10.66 -17.02 24.42
N LYS A 366 -11.21 -16.49 23.33
CA LYS A 366 -12.48 -17.02 22.78
C LYS A 366 -12.23 -17.51 21.36
N LYS A 367 -12.35 -18.83 21.17
CA LYS A 367 -12.64 -19.40 19.84
C LYS A 367 -13.94 -18.77 19.38
N VAL A 368 -13.88 -17.70 18.63
CA VAL A 368 -15.04 -17.10 17.97
C VAL A 368 -15.17 -17.82 16.63
N GLY A 369 -16.25 -18.60 16.50
CA GLY A 369 -16.60 -19.22 15.24
C GLY A 369 -16.76 -18.16 14.14
N LEU A 370 -16.25 -18.48 12.97
CA LEU A 370 -16.16 -17.66 11.74
C LEU A 370 -17.53 -17.33 11.08
N ASP A 371 -18.63 -17.43 11.80
CA ASP A 371 -20.00 -17.32 11.26
C ASP A 371 -20.46 -15.88 10.89
N ARG A 372 -19.55 -14.90 10.89
CA ARG A 372 -19.86 -13.49 10.61
C ARG A 372 -19.42 -12.97 9.22
N TRP A 373 -19.00 -13.87 8.34
CA TRP A 373 -18.59 -13.51 6.97
C TRP A 373 -19.61 -13.95 5.89
N LEU A 374 -20.86 -14.21 6.30
CA LEU A 374 -22.00 -14.45 5.41
C LEU A 374 -22.93 -13.25 5.38
#